data_7fef9c73b86274b12e5b050f83ea9116
#
_entry.id   7fef9c73b86274b12e5b050f83ea9116
#
_cell.length_a   1.000
_cell.length_b   1.000
_cell.length_c   1.000
_cell.angle_alpha   90.00
_cell.angle_beta   90.00
_cell.angle_gamma   90.00
#
_symmetry.space_group_name_H-M   'P 1'
#
loop_
_entity.id
_entity.type
_entity.pdbx_description
1 polymer ?
#
loop_
_entity_poly.entity_id
_entity_poly.type
_entity_poly.pdbx_seq_one_letter_code
_entity_poly.pdbx_strand_id
1 'polypeptide(L)'
;MRIEMKNISKAFNGNPVLKNAQFMIETGEVHALMGENGAGKSTLMKILTGVYKKDGGTITIDGQERTFKNAKEAEEYGIAFIHQELNILSNLTVAENMFLGKELMYGKTGILRTRQMNAIAQQQLAELGLHVKGAMLAGELSVGQQQIIEIAKALMTNASIIIMDEPTAALTDREIETLFTVINKLRKEGVSFVYISHRMEEIFSICDAITILRDGEYVGKRLIPETSFDEVVSMMVGRSIGERYPERNSQIGDVIFEMRNGTKKGKFENVSFQVRKGEILGVAGLMGAGRTDIMKAIFGYEPLDSGQIFINGQEVKIDSPIDAIRQRIAFITEDRKSEGLVLDFSIRENLALPNLESLSKGSVLSNELEQQFTADMMKLLNVKASSGEQAVKSLSGGNQQKVVIAKWLGIHPQLLILDEPTRGVDVGAKKEIYSIMNKLTEQGDAVIMVSSELPEVLGMSDRVLVIHEGKVGGILEKGEASQESIMALATGGE
;
A
#
# COMPACT_ATOMS: atom_id res chain seq x y z
N MET A 1 20.46 24.02 0.77
CA MET A 1 20.15 23.98 -0.69
C MET A 1 18.65 24.20 -0.86
N ARG A 2 18.26 25.26 -1.57
CA ARG A 2 16.85 25.55 -1.93
C ARG A 2 16.60 25.16 -3.38
N ILE A 3 15.53 24.43 -3.64
CA ILE A 3 15.11 24.07 -5.01
C ILE A 3 13.75 24.67 -5.31
N GLU A 4 13.61 25.22 -6.53
CA GLU A 4 12.35 25.69 -7.06
C GLU A 4 12.14 25.17 -8.49
N MET A 5 11.03 24.50 -8.73
CA MET A 5 10.59 24.00 -10.02
C MET A 5 9.33 24.75 -10.43
N LYS A 6 9.34 25.40 -11.60
CA LYS A 6 8.21 26.20 -12.10
C LYS A 6 7.77 25.74 -13.47
N ASN A 7 6.45 25.59 -13.62
CA ASN A 7 5.77 25.29 -14.89
C ASN A 7 6.34 24.05 -15.60
N ILE A 8 6.73 23.04 -14.82
CA ILE A 8 7.31 21.81 -15.36
C ILE A 8 6.25 21.04 -16.15
N SER A 9 6.58 20.75 -17.39
CA SER A 9 5.75 19.93 -18.28
C SER A 9 6.52 18.72 -18.79
N LYS A 10 5.80 17.59 -18.94
CA LYS A 10 6.31 16.33 -19.47
C LYS A 10 5.23 15.51 -20.12
N ALA A 11 5.48 15.02 -21.34
CA ALA A 11 4.65 14.05 -22.02
C ALA A 11 5.45 12.79 -22.36
N PHE A 12 4.80 11.62 -22.37
CA PHE A 12 5.34 10.37 -22.86
C PHE A 12 4.45 9.84 -23.99
N ASN A 13 5.04 9.62 -25.15
CA ASN A 13 4.31 9.14 -26.34
C ASN A 13 3.07 10.00 -26.67
N GLY A 14 3.18 11.34 -26.49
CA GLY A 14 2.08 12.28 -26.72
C GLY A 14 1.07 12.42 -25.55
N ASN A 15 1.16 11.56 -24.54
CA ASN A 15 0.29 11.65 -23.36
C ASN A 15 0.91 12.59 -22.31
N PRO A 16 0.28 13.73 -21.95
CA PRO A 16 0.80 14.63 -20.95
C PRO A 16 0.68 14.03 -19.55
N VAL A 17 1.82 13.94 -18.85
CA VAL A 17 1.91 13.44 -17.46
C VAL A 17 2.09 14.58 -16.47
N LEU A 18 2.82 15.65 -16.87
CA LEU A 18 2.93 16.89 -16.09
C LEU A 18 2.50 18.07 -16.94
N LYS A 19 1.68 18.94 -16.34
CA LYS A 19 1.10 20.14 -16.97
C LYS A 19 1.28 21.31 -16.00
N ASN A 20 2.32 22.11 -16.21
CA ASN A 20 2.64 23.27 -15.35
C ASN A 20 2.84 22.88 -13.86
N ALA A 21 3.41 21.72 -13.58
CA ALA A 21 3.71 21.30 -12.22
C ALA A 21 4.72 22.24 -11.56
N GLN A 22 4.53 22.46 -10.25
CA GLN A 22 5.41 23.31 -9.44
C GLN A 22 5.79 22.57 -8.17
N PHE A 23 7.01 22.84 -7.69
CA PHE A 23 7.52 22.30 -6.44
C PHE A 23 8.57 23.24 -5.88
N MET A 24 8.60 23.41 -4.56
CA MET A 24 9.62 24.21 -3.89
C MET A 24 9.93 23.62 -2.52
N ILE A 25 11.23 23.50 -2.22
CA ILE A 25 11.74 23.07 -0.92
C ILE A 25 12.80 24.03 -0.41
N GLU A 26 12.72 24.35 0.88
CA GLU A 26 13.71 25.18 1.57
C GLU A 26 14.80 24.31 2.25
N THR A 27 15.92 24.95 2.63
CA THR A 27 17.03 24.25 3.29
C THR A 27 16.60 23.75 4.69
N GLY A 28 16.84 22.47 4.99
CA GLY A 28 16.50 21.85 6.26
C GLY A 28 15.00 21.56 6.43
N GLU A 29 14.21 21.64 5.35
CA GLU A 29 12.78 21.35 5.33
C GLU A 29 12.54 19.85 5.04
N VAL A 30 11.58 19.25 5.74
CA VAL A 30 10.97 17.97 5.33
C VAL A 30 9.69 18.32 4.60
N HIS A 31 9.72 18.18 3.28
CA HIS A 31 8.64 18.59 2.39
C HIS A 31 7.89 17.40 1.80
N ALA A 32 6.61 17.28 2.11
CA ALA A 32 5.77 16.24 1.51
C ALA A 32 5.40 16.58 0.06
N LEU A 33 5.48 15.58 -0.82
CA LEU A 33 4.92 15.67 -2.18
C LEU A 33 3.79 14.64 -2.30
N MET A 34 2.56 15.13 -2.35
CA MET A 34 1.36 14.31 -2.36
C MET A 34 0.53 14.45 -3.64
N GLY A 35 -0.36 13.51 -3.84
CA GLY A 35 -1.28 13.41 -4.98
C GLY A 35 -1.66 11.96 -5.21
N GLU A 36 -2.70 11.72 -5.98
CA GLU A 36 -3.14 10.37 -6.35
C GLU A 36 -2.06 9.60 -7.15
N ASN A 37 -2.24 8.28 -7.28
CA ASN A 37 -1.39 7.50 -8.16
C ASN A 37 -1.58 7.97 -9.61
N GLY A 38 -0.45 8.25 -10.30
CA GLY A 38 -0.49 8.86 -11.62
C GLY A 38 -0.50 10.39 -11.63
N ALA A 39 -0.58 11.08 -10.49
CA ALA A 39 -0.52 12.55 -10.41
C ALA A 39 0.84 13.16 -10.84
N GLY A 40 1.83 12.35 -11.19
CA GLY A 40 3.11 12.81 -11.71
C GLY A 40 4.22 13.01 -10.67
N LYS A 41 4.02 12.65 -9.38
CA LYS A 41 4.99 12.84 -8.29
C LYS A 41 6.38 12.29 -8.62
N SER A 42 6.47 10.99 -8.87
CA SER A 42 7.75 10.33 -9.20
C SER A 42 8.34 10.84 -10.52
N THR A 43 7.49 11.23 -11.50
CA THR A 43 7.95 11.85 -12.75
C THR A 43 8.60 13.21 -12.49
N LEU A 44 8.00 14.05 -11.63
CA LEU A 44 8.55 15.36 -11.26
C LEU A 44 9.92 15.21 -10.59
N MET A 45 10.07 14.26 -9.66
CA MET A 45 11.33 13.99 -8.98
C MET A 45 12.37 13.35 -9.91
N LYS A 46 11.97 12.48 -10.84
CA LYS A 46 12.87 11.95 -11.88
C LYS A 46 13.34 13.02 -12.86
N ILE A 47 12.59 14.08 -13.07
CA ILE A 47 13.03 15.27 -13.83
C ILE A 47 14.05 16.06 -13.00
N LEU A 48 13.80 16.28 -11.71
CA LEU A 48 14.72 16.96 -10.83
C LEU A 48 16.09 16.28 -10.79
N THR A 49 16.09 14.93 -10.75
CA THR A 49 17.33 14.12 -10.70
C THR A 49 17.92 13.81 -12.09
N GLY A 50 17.40 14.39 -13.18
CA GLY A 50 17.93 14.20 -14.53
C GLY A 50 17.72 12.82 -15.15
N VAL A 51 16.92 11.94 -14.53
CA VAL A 51 16.49 10.64 -15.11
C VAL A 51 15.60 10.89 -16.33
N TYR A 52 14.69 11.88 -16.23
CA TYR A 52 13.88 12.34 -17.34
C TYR A 52 14.18 13.78 -17.70
N LYS A 53 14.16 14.08 -18.99
CA LYS A 53 14.24 15.48 -19.47
C LYS A 53 12.85 16.12 -19.39
N LYS A 54 12.78 17.33 -18.86
CA LYS A 54 11.57 18.17 -18.95
C LYS A 54 11.30 18.61 -20.38
N ASP A 55 10.03 18.78 -20.74
CA ASP A 55 9.62 19.33 -22.04
C ASP A 55 9.43 20.85 -21.95
N GLY A 56 9.15 21.39 -20.75
CA GLY A 56 9.05 22.82 -20.48
C GLY A 56 9.28 23.16 -19.01
N GLY A 57 9.30 24.45 -18.70
CA GLY A 57 9.49 24.97 -17.35
C GLY A 57 10.96 25.16 -16.96
N THR A 58 11.18 25.62 -15.73
CA THR A 58 12.51 25.95 -15.19
C THR A 58 12.75 25.24 -13.85
N ILE A 59 13.99 24.86 -13.61
CA ILE A 59 14.46 24.33 -12.32
C ILE A 59 15.58 25.27 -11.85
N THR A 60 15.43 25.85 -10.68
CA THR A 60 16.46 26.68 -10.06
C THR A 60 16.92 26.08 -8.75
N ILE A 61 18.23 26.09 -8.52
CA ILE A 61 18.87 25.64 -7.29
C ILE A 61 19.67 26.84 -6.75
N ASP A 62 19.35 27.25 -5.53
CA ASP A 62 19.88 28.44 -4.88
C ASP A 62 19.84 29.68 -5.81
N GLY A 63 18.76 29.84 -6.57
CA GLY A 63 18.50 30.96 -7.48
C GLY A 63 19.16 30.84 -8.87
N GLN A 64 19.91 29.78 -9.14
CA GLN A 64 20.56 29.55 -10.43
C GLN A 64 19.82 28.46 -11.21
N GLU A 65 19.52 28.70 -12.49
CA GLU A 65 18.90 27.69 -13.34
C GLU A 65 19.85 26.50 -13.54
N ARG A 66 19.35 25.30 -13.30
CA ARG A 66 20.08 24.04 -13.43
C ARG A 66 19.24 22.95 -14.05
N THR A 67 19.91 22.09 -14.81
CA THR A 67 19.32 20.86 -15.36
C THR A 67 20.41 19.80 -15.37
N PHE A 68 20.13 18.64 -14.79
CA PHE A 68 21.07 17.51 -14.77
C PHE A 68 20.88 16.62 -16.01
N LYS A 69 21.97 16.08 -16.54
CA LYS A 69 21.97 15.19 -17.70
C LYS A 69 21.59 13.75 -17.34
N ASN A 70 21.87 13.36 -16.11
CA ASN A 70 21.61 12.03 -15.58
C ASN A 70 21.61 12.06 -14.03
N ALA A 71 21.20 10.95 -13.41
CA ALA A 71 21.09 10.84 -11.95
C ALA A 71 22.45 10.99 -11.24
N LYS A 72 23.54 10.55 -11.87
CA LYS A 72 24.88 10.67 -11.29
C LYS A 72 25.30 12.14 -11.11
N GLU A 73 25.03 12.99 -12.09
CA GLU A 73 25.31 14.43 -12.01
C GLU A 73 24.50 15.11 -10.89
N ALA A 74 23.23 14.70 -10.69
CA ALA A 74 22.42 15.19 -9.59
C ALA A 74 22.94 14.72 -8.23
N GLU A 75 23.37 13.45 -8.12
CA GLU A 75 23.96 12.89 -6.91
C GLU A 75 25.28 13.60 -6.55
N GLU A 76 26.16 13.82 -7.53
CA GLU A 76 27.42 14.56 -7.34
C GLU A 76 27.17 16.03 -6.92
N TYR A 77 26.00 16.58 -7.28
CA TYR A 77 25.57 17.92 -6.86
C TYR A 77 24.98 17.95 -5.44
N GLY A 78 24.68 16.79 -4.87
CA GLY A 78 24.13 16.64 -3.54
C GLY A 78 22.61 16.39 -3.50
N ILE A 79 22.00 15.85 -4.56
CA ILE A 79 20.60 15.43 -4.61
C ILE A 79 20.57 13.91 -4.76
N ALA A 80 20.15 13.19 -3.71
CA ALA A 80 20.03 11.74 -3.72
C ALA A 80 18.57 11.31 -3.84
N PHE A 81 18.34 10.17 -4.50
CA PHE A 81 16.99 9.58 -4.65
C PHE A 81 16.97 8.16 -4.08
N ILE A 82 16.15 7.93 -3.08
CA ILE A 82 15.86 6.62 -2.50
C ILE A 82 14.54 6.15 -3.08
N HIS A 83 14.59 5.05 -3.83
CA HIS A 83 13.44 4.47 -4.51
C HIS A 83 12.56 3.66 -3.57
N GLN A 84 11.29 3.45 -3.93
CA GLN A 84 10.35 2.59 -3.22
C GLN A 84 10.85 1.14 -3.09
N GLU A 85 11.42 0.60 -4.17
CA GLU A 85 12.16 -0.68 -4.11
C GLU A 85 13.63 -0.37 -3.78
N LEU A 86 14.13 -0.93 -2.68
CA LEU A 86 15.49 -0.68 -2.23
C LEU A 86 16.52 -1.21 -3.24
N ASN A 87 17.49 -0.40 -3.56
CA ASN A 87 18.61 -0.77 -4.44
C ASN A 87 19.74 -1.46 -3.65
N ILE A 88 19.34 -2.45 -2.81
CA ILE A 88 20.25 -3.25 -2.00
C ILE A 88 20.48 -4.60 -2.67
N LEU A 89 21.74 -4.95 -2.92
CA LEU A 89 22.13 -6.25 -3.41
C LEU A 89 22.30 -7.20 -2.20
N SER A 90 21.33 -8.09 -2.00
CA SER A 90 21.24 -8.97 -0.84
C SER A 90 22.43 -9.94 -0.69
N ASN A 91 23.08 -10.27 -1.81
CA ASN A 91 24.25 -11.14 -1.88
C ASN A 91 25.58 -10.41 -1.63
N LEU A 92 25.58 -9.10 -1.49
CA LEU A 92 26.74 -8.29 -1.14
C LEU A 92 26.70 -7.93 0.35
N THR A 93 27.87 -7.65 0.91
CA THR A 93 27.98 -7.14 2.29
C THR A 93 27.46 -5.72 2.40
N VAL A 94 27.19 -5.28 3.63
CA VAL A 94 26.79 -3.91 3.94
C VAL A 94 27.78 -2.90 3.36
N ALA A 95 29.10 -3.11 3.59
CA ALA A 95 30.12 -2.22 3.08
C ALA A 95 30.20 -2.23 1.55
N GLU A 96 30.08 -3.38 0.89
CA GLU A 96 30.05 -3.46 -0.57
C GLU A 96 28.85 -2.72 -1.16
N ASN A 97 27.67 -2.84 -0.56
CA ASN A 97 26.50 -2.05 -0.95
C ASN A 97 26.73 -0.55 -0.79
N MET A 98 27.32 -0.12 0.33
CA MET A 98 27.57 1.31 0.60
C MET A 98 28.62 1.93 -0.35
N PHE A 99 29.60 1.15 -0.77
CA PHE A 99 30.69 1.62 -1.64
C PHE A 99 30.50 1.22 -3.11
N LEU A 100 29.36 0.68 -3.50
CA LEU A 100 29.12 0.20 -4.87
C LEU A 100 29.36 1.31 -5.91
N GLY A 101 30.29 1.07 -6.84
CA GLY A 101 30.73 2.04 -7.85
C GLY A 101 31.64 3.17 -7.31
N LYS A 102 32.04 3.12 -6.02
CA LYS A 102 32.91 4.09 -5.33
C LYS A 102 33.89 3.35 -4.42
N GLU A 103 34.28 2.13 -4.81
CA GLU A 103 35.13 1.24 -4.02
C GLU A 103 36.49 1.85 -3.72
N LEU A 104 36.95 1.70 -2.48
CA LEU A 104 38.30 2.13 -2.10
C LEU A 104 39.32 1.08 -2.54
N MET A 105 40.30 1.50 -3.34
CA MET A 105 41.34 0.62 -3.89
C MET A 105 42.74 1.02 -3.43
N TYR A 106 43.67 0.06 -3.46
CA TYR A 106 45.10 0.35 -3.28
C TYR A 106 45.68 0.89 -4.61
N GLY A 107 45.68 2.22 -4.75
CA GLY A 107 46.11 2.87 -5.98
C GLY A 107 45.29 2.41 -7.20
N LYS A 108 45.98 2.03 -8.29
CA LYS A 108 45.38 1.54 -9.53
C LYS A 108 45.43 -0.01 -9.65
N THR A 109 45.62 -0.72 -8.55
CA THR A 109 45.86 -2.17 -8.56
C THR A 109 44.59 -3.03 -8.76
N GLY A 110 43.41 -2.45 -8.62
CA GLY A 110 42.14 -3.20 -8.58
C GLY A 110 41.89 -3.94 -7.27
N ILE A 111 42.81 -3.92 -6.31
CA ILE A 111 42.65 -4.57 -5.00
C ILE A 111 41.91 -3.64 -4.06
N LEU A 112 40.75 -4.17 -3.51
CA LEU A 112 39.88 -3.42 -2.61
C LEU A 112 40.51 -3.28 -1.22
N ARG A 113 40.28 -2.11 -0.59
CA ARG A 113 40.62 -1.83 0.81
C ARG A 113 39.46 -2.29 1.73
N THR A 114 39.06 -3.57 1.67
CA THR A 114 37.90 -4.09 2.32
C THR A 114 37.81 -3.79 3.81
N ARG A 115 38.94 -3.88 4.54
CA ARG A 115 38.97 -3.53 5.97
C ARG A 115 38.62 -2.05 6.22
N GLN A 116 39.11 -1.14 5.38
CA GLN A 116 38.80 0.27 5.50
C GLN A 116 37.35 0.57 5.14
N MET A 117 36.85 -0.03 4.07
CA MET A 117 35.43 0.09 3.68
C MET A 117 34.50 -0.41 4.80
N ASN A 118 34.78 -1.57 5.39
CA ASN A 118 34.00 -2.10 6.51
C ASN A 118 34.01 -1.16 7.74
N ALA A 119 35.16 -0.58 8.08
CA ALA A 119 35.26 0.33 9.21
C ALA A 119 34.47 1.62 8.99
N ILE A 120 34.58 2.24 7.80
CA ILE A 120 33.82 3.44 7.43
C ILE A 120 32.33 3.15 7.41
N ALA A 121 31.90 2.06 6.78
CA ALA A 121 30.49 1.67 6.74
C ALA A 121 29.92 1.49 8.15
N GLN A 122 30.61 0.76 9.01
CA GLN A 122 30.18 0.53 10.39
C GLN A 122 30.11 1.84 11.19
N GLN A 123 31.06 2.78 11.00
CA GLN A 123 31.02 4.07 11.66
C GLN A 123 29.82 4.90 11.20
N GLN A 124 29.62 5.04 9.88
CA GLN A 124 28.51 5.82 9.32
C GLN A 124 27.15 5.29 9.77
N LEU A 125 26.99 3.97 9.80
CA LEU A 125 25.73 3.35 10.25
C LEU A 125 25.52 3.51 11.76
N ALA A 126 26.60 3.43 12.57
CA ALA A 126 26.51 3.68 14.01
C ALA A 126 26.09 5.13 14.32
N GLU A 127 26.55 6.11 13.53
CA GLU A 127 26.11 7.51 13.63
C GLU A 127 24.60 7.68 13.36
N LEU A 128 24.02 6.81 12.53
CA LEU A 128 22.58 6.76 12.26
C LEU A 128 21.80 5.83 13.23
N GLY A 129 22.48 5.29 14.25
CA GLY A 129 21.88 4.42 15.25
C GLY A 129 21.78 2.95 14.84
N LEU A 130 22.37 2.55 13.70
CA LEU A 130 22.38 1.17 13.24
C LEU A 130 23.74 0.49 13.55
N HIS A 131 23.74 -0.42 14.52
CA HIS A 131 24.94 -1.12 14.97
C HIS A 131 25.08 -2.50 14.30
N VAL A 132 25.61 -2.51 13.06
CA VAL A 132 25.85 -3.73 12.28
C VAL A 132 27.28 -3.78 11.79
N LYS A 133 27.81 -4.99 11.54
CA LYS A 133 29.16 -5.17 10.98
C LYS A 133 29.14 -4.87 9.48
N GLY A 134 30.14 -4.12 8.98
CA GLY A 134 30.27 -3.84 7.57
C GLY A 134 30.43 -5.09 6.68
N ALA A 135 30.95 -6.19 7.23
CA ALA A 135 31.12 -7.48 6.54
C ALA A 135 29.86 -8.39 6.57
N MET A 136 28.77 -7.99 7.23
CA MET A 136 27.50 -8.72 7.25
C MET A 136 26.83 -8.65 5.89
N LEU A 137 26.17 -9.71 5.43
CA LEU A 137 25.41 -9.69 4.20
C LEU A 137 24.19 -8.79 4.36
N ALA A 138 23.95 -7.93 3.38
CA ALA A 138 22.81 -7.00 3.43
C ALA A 138 21.45 -7.73 3.39
N GLY A 139 21.37 -8.91 2.80
CA GLY A 139 20.17 -9.75 2.79
C GLY A 139 19.78 -10.35 4.15
N GLU A 140 20.68 -10.33 5.15
CA GLU A 140 20.39 -10.78 6.52
C GLU A 140 19.72 -9.70 7.38
N LEU A 141 19.65 -8.47 6.86
CA LEU A 141 19.10 -7.32 7.56
C LEU A 141 17.59 -7.17 7.30
N SER A 142 16.86 -6.62 8.27
CA SER A 142 15.47 -6.24 8.07
C SER A 142 15.34 -5.12 7.02
N VAL A 143 14.17 -4.98 6.43
CA VAL A 143 13.89 -3.93 5.42
C VAL A 143 14.17 -2.54 5.99
N GLY A 144 13.80 -2.28 7.26
CA GLY A 144 14.10 -1.02 7.94
C GLY A 144 15.60 -0.76 8.09
N GLN A 145 16.38 -1.80 8.40
CA GLN A 145 17.83 -1.67 8.46
C GLN A 145 18.45 -1.42 7.08
N GLN A 146 17.93 -2.05 6.03
CA GLN A 146 18.34 -1.80 4.66
C GLN A 146 18.01 -0.36 4.23
N GLN A 147 16.89 0.21 4.68
CA GLN A 147 16.52 1.60 4.45
C GLN A 147 17.55 2.57 5.05
N ILE A 148 18.03 2.30 6.26
CA ILE A 148 19.11 3.11 6.89
C ILE A 148 20.40 3.03 6.08
N ILE A 149 20.71 1.87 5.46
CA ILE A 149 21.88 1.75 4.57
C ILE A 149 21.72 2.65 3.34
N GLU A 150 20.55 2.73 2.72
CA GLU A 150 20.30 3.63 1.58
C GLU A 150 20.48 5.10 1.98
N ILE A 151 20.04 5.50 3.18
CA ILE A 151 20.29 6.85 3.71
C ILE A 151 21.79 7.08 3.92
N ALA A 152 22.48 6.11 4.51
CA ALA A 152 23.93 6.20 4.72
C ALA A 152 24.69 6.36 3.40
N LYS A 153 24.30 5.63 2.34
CA LYS A 153 24.83 5.76 0.98
C LYS A 153 24.67 7.20 0.46
N ALA A 154 23.47 7.78 0.61
CA ALA A 154 23.19 9.14 0.20
C ALA A 154 24.07 10.16 0.95
N LEU A 155 24.27 9.98 2.26
CA LEU A 155 25.12 10.86 3.07
C LEU A 155 26.60 10.75 2.71
N MET A 156 27.09 9.57 2.33
CA MET A 156 28.47 9.37 1.85
C MET A 156 28.78 10.18 0.58
N THR A 157 27.75 10.62 -0.15
CA THR A 157 27.89 11.51 -1.31
C THR A 157 27.64 12.99 -0.98
N ASN A 158 27.65 13.35 0.30
CA ASN A 158 27.36 14.69 0.81
C ASN A 158 25.99 15.21 0.32
N ALA A 159 24.96 14.34 0.32
CA ALA A 159 23.63 14.75 -0.08
C ALA A 159 23.10 15.86 0.85
N SER A 160 22.70 16.97 0.25
CA SER A 160 22.03 18.08 0.93
C SER A 160 20.52 17.95 0.83
N ILE A 161 20.04 17.18 -0.16
CA ILE A 161 18.61 16.84 -0.34
C ILE A 161 18.49 15.34 -0.61
N ILE A 162 17.60 14.70 0.13
CA ILE A 162 17.28 13.26 -0.03
C ILE A 162 15.79 13.14 -0.41
N ILE A 163 15.53 12.60 -1.59
CA ILE A 163 14.18 12.30 -2.07
C ILE A 163 13.87 10.86 -1.67
N MET A 164 12.76 10.63 -0.97
CA MET A 164 12.28 9.31 -0.53
C MET A 164 10.93 9.03 -1.16
N ASP A 165 10.85 8.00 -1.97
CA ASP A 165 9.60 7.56 -2.61
C ASP A 165 9.02 6.36 -1.84
N GLU A 166 7.96 6.59 -1.06
CA GLU A 166 7.27 5.64 -0.18
C GLU A 166 8.20 4.85 0.77
N PRO A 167 9.03 5.53 1.58
CA PRO A 167 10.10 4.85 2.32
C PRO A 167 9.62 3.91 3.41
N THR A 168 8.35 3.95 3.79
CA THR A 168 7.75 3.17 4.89
C THR A 168 6.85 2.03 4.44
N ALA A 169 6.69 1.82 3.12
CA ALA A 169 5.72 0.88 2.56
C ALA A 169 5.87 -0.58 3.07
N ALA A 170 7.10 -0.97 3.45
CA ALA A 170 7.41 -2.32 3.94
C ALA A 170 7.97 -2.33 5.38
N LEU A 171 7.83 -1.23 6.13
CA LEU A 171 8.37 -1.08 7.48
C LEU A 171 7.30 -1.36 8.53
N THR A 172 7.74 -1.92 9.66
CA THR A 172 6.96 -1.98 10.89
C THR A 172 6.92 -0.61 11.58
N ASP A 173 5.93 -0.36 12.44
CA ASP A 173 5.78 0.92 13.15
C ASP A 173 7.03 1.30 13.95
N ARG A 174 7.70 0.34 14.59
CA ARG A 174 8.97 0.56 15.29
C ARG A 174 10.12 0.98 14.35
N GLU A 175 10.16 0.43 13.15
CA GLU A 175 11.15 0.81 12.13
C GLU A 175 10.85 2.19 11.57
N ILE A 176 9.58 2.57 11.44
CA ILE A 176 9.14 3.92 11.05
C ILE A 176 9.58 4.96 12.08
N GLU A 177 9.38 4.72 13.38
CA GLU A 177 9.87 5.59 14.46
C GLU A 177 11.39 5.77 14.40
N THR A 178 12.12 4.69 14.13
CA THR A 178 13.59 4.73 13.98
C THR A 178 13.96 5.59 12.77
N LEU A 179 13.32 5.40 11.62
CA LEU A 179 13.54 6.21 10.42
C LEU A 179 13.25 7.68 10.67
N PHE A 180 12.15 8.02 11.35
CA PHE A 180 11.80 9.40 11.68
C PHE A 180 12.79 10.05 12.62
N THR A 181 13.35 9.29 13.56
CA THR A 181 14.44 9.77 14.44
C THR A 181 15.68 10.14 13.63
N VAL A 182 16.05 9.32 12.64
CA VAL A 182 17.17 9.58 11.74
C VAL A 182 16.91 10.82 10.87
N ILE A 183 15.73 10.92 10.25
CA ILE A 183 15.35 12.08 9.44
C ILE A 183 15.42 13.37 10.27
N ASN A 184 14.83 13.38 11.47
CA ASN A 184 14.84 14.54 12.35
C ASN A 184 16.25 14.95 12.80
N LYS A 185 17.15 13.99 13.01
CA LYS A 185 18.55 14.25 13.30
C LYS A 185 19.23 14.97 12.14
N LEU A 186 19.15 14.39 10.93
CA LEU A 186 19.78 14.89 9.72
C LEU A 186 19.21 16.26 9.29
N ARG A 187 17.91 16.47 9.49
CA ARG A 187 17.24 17.76 9.29
C ARG A 187 17.91 18.87 10.14
N LYS A 188 18.19 18.58 11.42
CA LYS A 188 18.90 19.54 12.32
C LYS A 188 20.34 19.81 11.86
N GLU A 189 20.94 18.91 11.11
CA GLU A 189 22.25 19.05 10.49
C GLU A 189 22.18 19.78 9.12
N GLY A 190 20.98 20.19 8.68
CA GLY A 190 20.74 20.97 7.47
C GLY A 190 20.41 20.16 6.21
N VAL A 191 20.22 18.85 6.33
CA VAL A 191 19.75 18.01 5.21
C VAL A 191 18.25 18.22 5.02
N SER A 192 17.81 18.42 3.77
CA SER A 192 16.40 18.54 3.41
C SER A 192 15.86 17.22 2.88
N PHE A 193 14.57 16.97 3.07
CA PHE A 193 13.94 15.74 2.61
C PHE A 193 12.70 16.04 1.76
N VAL A 194 12.61 15.43 0.59
CA VAL A 194 11.35 15.31 -0.15
C VAL A 194 10.73 13.96 0.20
N TYR A 195 9.60 14.00 0.89
CA TYR A 195 8.93 12.83 1.41
C TYR A 195 7.67 12.52 0.59
N ILE A 196 7.71 11.44 -0.20
CA ILE A 196 6.57 11.00 -0.99
C ILE A 196 5.93 9.83 -0.26
N SER A 197 4.72 10.00 0.23
CA SER A 197 3.93 8.96 0.89
C SER A 197 2.45 9.18 0.61
N HIS A 198 1.67 8.10 0.69
CA HIS A 198 0.21 8.16 0.70
C HIS A 198 -0.37 8.04 2.13
N ARG A 199 0.47 7.83 3.16
CA ARG A 199 0.10 7.72 4.57
C ARG A 199 0.10 9.09 5.21
N MET A 200 -1.10 9.62 5.44
CA MET A 200 -1.28 10.98 5.94
C MET A 200 -0.72 11.17 7.35
N GLU A 201 -0.84 10.15 8.21
CA GLU A 201 -0.32 10.18 9.58
C GLU A 201 1.19 10.46 9.59
N GLU A 202 1.93 9.86 8.66
CA GLU A 202 3.36 10.10 8.53
C GLU A 202 3.66 11.56 8.13
N ILE A 203 2.91 12.07 7.13
CA ILE A 203 3.07 13.44 6.63
C ILE A 203 2.85 14.46 7.76
N PHE A 204 1.76 14.29 8.53
CA PHE A 204 1.44 15.18 9.63
C PHE A 204 2.41 15.06 10.81
N SER A 205 3.10 13.92 10.97
CA SER A 205 4.05 13.71 12.07
C SER A 205 5.45 14.25 11.78
N ILE A 206 5.92 14.22 10.52
CA ILE A 206 7.34 14.51 10.23
C ILE A 206 7.57 15.69 9.29
N CYS A 207 6.59 16.07 8.45
CA CYS A 207 6.78 17.10 7.44
C CYS A 207 6.49 18.51 7.98
N ASP A 208 7.13 19.52 7.38
CA ASP A 208 6.89 20.93 7.65
C ASP A 208 5.88 21.53 6.70
N ALA A 209 5.93 21.12 5.45
CA ALA A 209 5.08 21.61 4.39
C ALA A 209 4.70 20.47 3.43
N ILE A 210 3.66 20.71 2.67
CA ILE A 210 3.12 19.78 1.70
C ILE A 210 2.83 20.48 0.36
N THR A 211 3.27 19.89 -0.73
CA THR A 211 2.86 20.26 -2.10
C THR A 211 1.95 19.17 -2.64
N ILE A 212 0.84 19.59 -3.23
CA ILE A 212 -0.19 18.69 -3.78
C ILE A 212 -0.20 18.80 -5.30
N LEU A 213 -0.08 17.64 -5.96
CA LEU A 213 -0.27 17.47 -7.39
C LEU A 213 -1.55 16.69 -7.66
N ARG A 214 -2.27 17.07 -8.70
CA ARG A 214 -3.45 16.36 -9.21
C ARG A 214 -3.47 16.39 -10.73
N ASP A 215 -3.63 15.22 -11.37
CA ASP A 215 -3.68 15.06 -12.83
C ASP A 215 -2.50 15.73 -13.58
N GLY A 216 -1.32 15.73 -12.96
CA GLY A 216 -0.11 16.35 -13.49
C GLY A 216 0.00 17.86 -13.27
N GLU A 217 -0.93 18.47 -12.55
CA GLU A 217 -0.98 19.90 -12.27
C GLU A 217 -0.66 20.20 -10.80
N TYR A 218 -0.11 21.38 -10.54
CA TYR A 218 0.09 21.92 -9.20
C TYR A 218 -1.24 22.44 -8.63
N VAL A 219 -1.68 21.91 -7.50
CA VAL A 219 -2.90 22.36 -6.81
C VAL A 219 -2.59 23.41 -5.76
N GLY A 220 -1.52 23.22 -5.00
CA GLY A 220 -1.13 24.17 -3.98
C GLY A 220 -0.05 23.65 -3.02
N LYS A 221 0.50 24.55 -2.24
CA LYS A 221 1.40 24.28 -1.09
C LYS A 221 0.68 24.67 0.20
N ARG A 222 0.88 23.90 1.28
CA ARG A 222 0.41 24.22 2.64
C ARG A 222 1.53 23.98 3.63
N LEU A 223 1.52 24.75 4.72
CA LEU A 223 2.31 24.42 5.91
C LEU A 223 1.51 23.43 6.77
N ILE A 224 2.16 22.37 7.23
CA ILE A 224 1.48 21.32 8.03
C ILE A 224 0.79 21.90 9.28
N PRO A 225 1.38 22.84 10.06
CA PRO A 225 0.68 23.42 11.22
C PRO A 225 -0.55 24.27 10.87
N GLU A 226 -0.72 24.68 9.61
CA GLU A 226 -1.77 25.60 9.15
C GLU A 226 -2.86 24.88 8.34
N THR A 227 -2.76 23.56 8.14
CA THR A 227 -3.69 22.78 7.32
C THR A 227 -4.27 21.62 8.12
N SER A 228 -5.36 21.04 7.62
CA SER A 228 -5.98 19.86 8.18
C SER A 228 -5.92 18.69 7.22
N PHE A 229 -6.07 17.48 7.77
CA PHE A 229 -6.21 16.25 6.99
C PHE A 229 -7.27 16.40 5.88
N ASP A 230 -8.42 16.94 6.24
CA ASP A 230 -9.57 17.12 5.34
C ASP A 230 -9.28 18.12 4.20
N GLU A 231 -8.57 19.20 4.48
CA GLU A 231 -8.17 20.16 3.47
C GLU A 231 -7.21 19.53 2.46
N VAL A 232 -6.19 18.79 2.93
CA VAL A 232 -5.23 18.13 2.06
C VAL A 232 -5.90 17.12 1.15
N VAL A 233 -6.80 16.27 1.69
CA VAL A 233 -7.57 15.31 0.89
C VAL A 233 -8.48 16.02 -0.11
N SER A 234 -9.15 17.11 0.29
CA SER A 234 -9.98 17.91 -0.63
C SER A 234 -9.16 18.46 -1.80
N MET A 235 -7.94 18.94 -1.54
CA MET A 235 -7.04 19.42 -2.59
C MET A 235 -6.58 18.30 -3.52
N MET A 236 -6.33 17.08 -2.99
CA MET A 236 -5.91 15.92 -3.79
C MET A 236 -7.03 15.43 -4.71
N VAL A 237 -8.26 15.33 -4.19
CA VAL A 237 -9.41 14.75 -4.92
C VAL A 237 -10.16 15.80 -5.74
N GLY A 238 -10.08 17.07 -5.36
CA GLY A 238 -10.74 18.18 -6.05
C GLY A 238 -12.24 18.31 -5.83
N ARG A 239 -12.78 17.62 -4.80
CA ARG A 239 -14.16 17.70 -4.34
C ARG A 239 -14.19 17.79 -2.83
N SER A 240 -15.21 18.41 -2.24
CA SER A 240 -15.40 18.45 -0.79
C SER A 240 -15.55 17.03 -0.24
N ILE A 241 -14.94 16.78 0.91
CA ILE A 241 -14.90 15.47 1.62
C ILE A 241 -16.29 15.00 2.07
N GLY A 242 -17.37 15.73 1.77
CA GLY A 242 -18.73 15.35 2.15
C GLY A 242 -19.16 13.90 1.82
N GLU A 243 -18.33 13.10 1.12
CA GLU A 243 -18.64 11.72 0.77
C GLU A 243 -17.37 10.85 0.64
N ARG A 244 -16.55 10.80 1.69
CA ARG A 244 -15.42 9.83 1.71
C ARG A 244 -15.93 8.40 1.66
N TYR A 245 -17.01 8.14 2.38
CA TYR A 245 -17.71 6.85 2.39
C TYR A 245 -19.09 7.04 1.78
N PRO A 246 -19.49 6.25 0.75
CA PRO A 246 -20.81 6.36 0.15
C PRO A 246 -21.88 5.98 1.18
N GLU A 247 -23.01 6.70 1.15
CA GLU A 247 -24.16 6.39 2.02
C GLU A 247 -24.61 4.93 1.80
N ARG A 248 -24.93 4.28 2.90
CA ARG A 248 -25.43 2.90 2.91
C ARG A 248 -26.94 2.89 2.99
N ASN A 249 -27.55 2.18 2.03
CA ASN A 249 -29.01 2.01 1.93
C ASN A 249 -29.41 0.54 2.08
N SER A 250 -28.49 -0.36 2.49
CA SER A 250 -28.77 -1.78 2.65
C SER A 250 -29.68 -2.05 3.84
N GLN A 251 -30.61 -3.01 3.67
CA GLN A 251 -31.43 -3.52 4.76
C GLN A 251 -30.77 -4.75 5.36
N ILE A 252 -30.51 -4.70 6.66
CA ILE A 252 -29.90 -5.82 7.39
C ILE A 252 -31.00 -6.87 7.64
N GLY A 253 -30.77 -8.09 7.15
CA GLY A 253 -31.68 -9.23 7.24
C GLY A 253 -31.25 -10.29 8.26
N ASP A 254 -31.61 -11.55 7.96
CA ASP A 254 -31.29 -12.71 8.79
C ASP A 254 -29.79 -13.05 8.79
N VAL A 255 -29.36 -13.85 9.79
CA VAL A 255 -28.00 -14.38 9.87
C VAL A 255 -27.73 -15.31 8.69
N ILE A 256 -26.71 -14.98 7.90
CA ILE A 256 -26.29 -15.79 6.75
C ILE A 256 -25.07 -16.64 7.08
N PHE A 257 -24.18 -16.13 7.94
CA PHE A 257 -22.95 -16.80 8.38
C PHE A 257 -22.85 -16.78 9.89
N GLU A 258 -22.42 -17.89 10.48
CA GLU A 258 -22.11 -17.98 11.90
C GLU A 258 -20.89 -18.89 12.10
N MET A 259 -19.92 -18.45 12.90
CA MET A 259 -18.87 -19.30 13.45
C MET A 259 -19.10 -19.48 14.95
N ARG A 260 -19.03 -20.73 15.43
CA ARG A 260 -19.13 -21.06 16.85
C ARG A 260 -17.87 -21.76 17.34
N ASN A 261 -17.28 -21.16 18.36
CA ASN A 261 -16.10 -21.70 19.07
C ASN A 261 -14.94 -22.08 18.13
N GLY A 262 -14.76 -21.34 17.04
CA GLY A 262 -13.71 -21.57 16.05
C GLY A 262 -12.34 -21.46 16.69
N THR A 263 -11.49 -22.48 16.47
CA THR A 263 -10.15 -22.53 17.04
C THR A 263 -9.14 -23.06 16.01
N LYS A 264 -7.99 -22.39 15.92
CA LYS A 264 -6.81 -22.83 15.18
C LYS A 264 -5.60 -22.72 16.09
N LYS A 265 -4.99 -23.86 16.43
CA LYS A 265 -3.87 -23.92 17.37
C LYS A 265 -2.72 -22.99 16.99
N GLY A 266 -2.29 -22.18 17.96
CA GLY A 266 -1.19 -21.23 17.78
C GLY A 266 -1.56 -19.95 17.01
N LYS A 267 -2.83 -19.75 16.60
CA LYS A 267 -3.29 -18.60 15.85
C LYS A 267 -4.47 -17.88 16.51
N PHE A 268 -5.56 -18.60 16.79
CA PHE A 268 -6.73 -18.04 17.46
C PHE A 268 -7.53 -19.12 18.20
N GLU A 269 -8.32 -18.73 19.20
CA GLU A 269 -9.01 -19.64 20.11
C GLU A 269 -10.44 -19.15 20.45
N ASN A 270 -11.40 -20.07 20.37
CA ASN A 270 -12.80 -19.86 20.81
C ASN A 270 -13.47 -18.62 20.18
N VAL A 271 -13.24 -18.39 18.90
CA VAL A 271 -13.82 -17.26 18.15
C VAL A 271 -15.27 -17.60 17.76
N SER A 272 -16.21 -16.73 18.14
CA SER A 272 -17.63 -16.88 17.81
C SER A 272 -18.20 -15.54 17.37
N PHE A 273 -18.83 -15.49 16.19
CA PHE A 273 -19.51 -14.31 15.67
C PHE A 273 -20.47 -14.68 14.54
N GLN A 274 -21.33 -13.73 14.18
CA GLN A 274 -22.35 -13.88 13.14
C GLN A 274 -22.25 -12.71 12.17
N VAL A 275 -22.65 -12.96 10.90
CA VAL A 275 -22.81 -11.94 9.87
C VAL A 275 -24.20 -12.07 9.26
N ARG A 276 -24.87 -10.94 9.03
CA ARG A 276 -26.24 -10.88 8.53
C ARG A 276 -26.28 -10.53 7.04
N LYS A 277 -27.36 -10.86 6.37
CA LYS A 277 -27.61 -10.41 4.99
C LYS A 277 -27.62 -8.89 4.93
N GLY A 278 -27.01 -8.32 3.89
CA GLY A 278 -26.92 -6.87 3.69
C GLY A 278 -25.99 -6.14 4.66
N GLU A 279 -25.25 -6.87 5.50
CA GLU A 279 -24.34 -6.31 6.50
C GLU A 279 -22.91 -6.18 5.96
N ILE A 280 -22.22 -5.10 6.34
CA ILE A 280 -20.76 -5.04 6.36
C ILE A 280 -20.31 -5.19 7.82
N LEU A 281 -19.71 -6.33 8.14
CA LEU A 281 -19.02 -6.53 9.42
C LEU A 281 -17.57 -6.11 9.29
N GLY A 282 -17.19 -5.02 9.95
CA GLY A 282 -15.79 -4.60 10.05
C GLY A 282 -15.04 -5.49 11.04
N VAL A 283 -13.80 -5.87 10.72
CA VAL A 283 -12.91 -6.61 11.63
C VAL A 283 -11.69 -5.76 11.92
N ALA A 284 -11.55 -5.35 13.17
CA ALA A 284 -10.47 -4.52 13.68
C ALA A 284 -9.61 -5.27 14.70
N GLY A 285 -8.43 -4.72 15.02
CA GLY A 285 -7.50 -5.26 16.00
C GLY A 285 -6.06 -4.88 15.65
N LEU A 286 -5.14 -5.05 16.57
CA LEU A 286 -3.72 -4.76 16.35
C LEU A 286 -3.11 -5.66 15.27
N MET A 287 -1.97 -5.22 14.70
CA MET A 287 -1.20 -6.05 13.78
C MET A 287 -0.78 -7.35 14.47
N GLY A 288 -1.00 -8.48 13.80
CA GLY A 288 -0.72 -9.80 14.39
C GLY A 288 -1.79 -10.33 15.35
N ALA A 289 -2.93 -9.65 15.53
CA ALA A 289 -4.01 -10.11 16.42
C ALA A 289 -4.75 -11.37 15.91
N GLY A 290 -4.43 -11.89 14.72
CA GLY A 290 -5.04 -13.12 14.17
C GLY A 290 -6.23 -12.87 13.23
N ARG A 291 -6.51 -11.61 12.83
CA ARG A 291 -7.62 -11.25 11.93
C ARG A 291 -7.61 -12.05 10.63
N THR A 292 -6.53 -11.97 9.88
CA THR A 292 -6.31 -12.69 8.62
C THR A 292 -6.37 -14.21 8.80
N ASP A 293 -5.84 -14.75 9.92
CA ASP A 293 -5.86 -16.18 10.19
C ASP A 293 -7.29 -16.71 10.35
N ILE A 294 -8.16 -15.92 11.02
CA ILE A 294 -9.59 -16.26 11.13
C ILE A 294 -10.25 -16.29 9.75
N MET A 295 -9.97 -15.30 8.88
CA MET A 295 -10.52 -15.26 7.52
C MET A 295 -10.01 -16.43 6.66
N LYS A 296 -8.73 -16.76 6.76
CA LYS A 296 -8.13 -17.94 6.10
C LYS A 296 -8.78 -19.25 6.56
N ALA A 297 -9.16 -19.34 7.84
CA ALA A 297 -9.85 -20.52 8.36
C ALA A 297 -11.30 -20.63 7.85
N ILE A 298 -12.03 -19.53 7.79
CA ILE A 298 -13.40 -19.49 7.21
C ILE A 298 -13.38 -19.91 5.74
N PHE A 299 -12.36 -19.50 5.00
CA PHE A 299 -12.22 -19.83 3.57
C PHE A 299 -11.64 -21.25 3.35
N GLY A 300 -11.23 -21.96 4.41
CA GLY A 300 -10.66 -23.31 4.30
C GLY A 300 -9.23 -23.36 3.75
N TYR A 301 -8.54 -22.23 3.69
CA TYR A 301 -7.10 -22.19 3.34
C TYR A 301 -6.27 -22.83 4.45
N GLU A 302 -6.62 -22.54 5.70
CA GLU A 302 -6.12 -23.21 6.90
C GLU A 302 -7.30 -23.65 7.77
N PRO A 303 -7.89 -24.82 7.53
CA PRO A 303 -9.13 -25.24 8.18
C PRO A 303 -9.09 -25.19 9.71
N LEU A 304 -10.24 -24.99 10.34
CA LEU A 304 -10.40 -25.03 11.80
C LEU A 304 -9.91 -26.37 12.38
N ASP A 305 -9.23 -26.33 13.52
CA ASP A 305 -8.91 -27.53 14.29
C ASP A 305 -10.13 -27.99 15.13
N SER A 306 -10.98 -27.04 15.56
CA SER A 306 -12.25 -27.29 16.22
C SER A 306 -13.18 -26.08 16.07
N GLY A 307 -14.47 -26.29 16.34
CA GLY A 307 -15.54 -25.31 16.14
C GLY A 307 -16.46 -25.69 15.00
N GLN A 308 -17.47 -24.84 14.73
CA GLN A 308 -18.49 -25.10 13.75
C GLN A 308 -18.74 -23.84 12.90
N ILE A 309 -19.03 -24.04 11.61
CA ILE A 309 -19.45 -22.98 10.68
C ILE A 309 -20.87 -23.30 10.22
N PHE A 310 -21.71 -22.28 10.21
CA PHE A 310 -23.08 -22.37 9.72
C PHE A 310 -23.30 -21.37 8.57
N ILE A 311 -23.95 -21.82 7.52
CA ILE A 311 -24.41 -20.99 6.39
C ILE A 311 -25.92 -21.12 6.29
N ASN A 312 -26.64 -20.00 6.35
CA ASN A 312 -28.10 -19.97 6.38
C ASN A 312 -28.70 -20.94 7.43
N GLY A 313 -28.07 -21.01 8.61
CA GLY A 313 -28.50 -21.86 9.72
C GLY A 313 -28.19 -23.36 9.58
N GLN A 314 -27.55 -23.77 8.48
CA GLN A 314 -27.11 -25.17 8.28
C GLN A 314 -25.61 -25.28 8.58
N GLU A 315 -25.27 -26.30 9.38
CA GLU A 315 -23.85 -26.60 9.63
C GLU A 315 -23.17 -27.08 8.36
N VAL A 316 -22.01 -26.49 8.04
CA VAL A 316 -21.20 -26.83 6.87
C VAL A 316 -19.77 -27.12 7.29
N LYS A 317 -19.15 -28.07 6.61
CA LYS A 317 -17.75 -28.39 6.80
C LYS A 317 -16.94 -27.75 5.68
N ILE A 318 -15.93 -26.96 6.03
CA ILE A 318 -15.04 -26.27 5.10
C ILE A 318 -13.63 -26.73 5.41
N ASP A 319 -13.16 -27.73 4.66
CA ASP A 319 -11.83 -28.31 4.78
C ASP A 319 -10.85 -27.80 3.69
N SER A 320 -11.39 -27.06 2.69
CA SER A 320 -10.61 -26.54 1.58
C SER A 320 -11.26 -25.29 0.98
N PRO A 321 -10.50 -24.46 0.23
CA PRO A 321 -11.06 -23.33 -0.53
C PRO A 321 -12.17 -23.73 -1.51
N ILE A 322 -12.12 -24.95 -2.06
CA ILE A 322 -13.16 -25.46 -2.97
C ILE A 322 -14.49 -25.62 -2.22
N ASP A 323 -14.46 -26.06 -0.96
CA ASP A 323 -15.68 -26.18 -0.16
C ASP A 323 -16.27 -24.80 0.13
N ALA A 324 -15.46 -23.80 0.43
CA ALA A 324 -15.89 -22.42 0.61
C ALA A 324 -16.53 -21.84 -0.68
N ILE A 325 -15.89 -22.06 -1.84
CA ILE A 325 -16.44 -21.63 -3.15
C ILE A 325 -17.80 -22.28 -3.41
N ARG A 326 -17.97 -23.57 -3.12
CA ARG A 326 -19.26 -24.27 -3.26
C ARG A 326 -20.34 -23.69 -2.33
N GLN A 327 -19.94 -23.16 -1.17
CA GLN A 327 -20.82 -22.42 -0.26
C GLN A 327 -20.95 -20.94 -0.66
N ARG A 328 -20.45 -20.54 -1.82
CA ARG A 328 -20.50 -19.16 -2.32
C ARG A 328 -19.87 -18.17 -1.34
N ILE A 329 -18.75 -18.58 -0.71
CA ILE A 329 -17.87 -17.73 0.08
C ILE A 329 -16.71 -17.31 -0.83
N ALA A 330 -16.45 -16.02 -0.92
CA ALA A 330 -15.32 -15.45 -1.65
C ALA A 330 -14.33 -14.84 -0.68
N PHE A 331 -13.03 -14.90 -1.01
CA PHE A 331 -11.97 -14.32 -0.18
C PHE A 331 -10.98 -13.53 -1.02
N ILE A 332 -10.91 -12.24 -0.78
CA ILE A 332 -9.90 -11.33 -1.32
C ILE A 332 -8.83 -11.15 -0.26
N THR A 333 -7.62 -11.62 -0.58
CA THR A 333 -6.47 -11.65 0.31
C THR A 333 -5.76 -10.29 0.35
N GLU A 334 -4.97 -10.04 1.43
CA GLU A 334 -4.21 -8.81 1.66
C GLU A 334 -3.21 -8.54 0.52
N ASP A 335 -2.43 -9.55 0.11
CA ASP A 335 -1.46 -9.41 -0.98
C ASP A 335 -2.03 -9.88 -2.32
N ARG A 336 -2.51 -8.91 -3.11
CA ARG A 336 -3.03 -9.19 -4.45
C ARG A 336 -2.00 -9.74 -5.43
N LYS A 337 -0.69 -9.44 -5.23
CA LYS A 337 0.36 -9.83 -6.18
C LYS A 337 0.82 -11.26 -5.97
N SER A 338 0.96 -11.69 -4.72
CA SER A 338 1.46 -13.04 -4.38
C SER A 338 0.34 -14.06 -4.18
N GLU A 339 -0.85 -13.62 -3.70
CA GLU A 339 -1.97 -14.51 -3.35
C GLU A 339 -3.21 -14.30 -4.23
N GLY A 340 -3.49 -13.04 -4.63
CA GLY A 340 -4.72 -12.69 -5.32
C GLY A 340 -4.74 -12.96 -6.82
N LEU A 341 -3.61 -12.82 -7.51
CA LEU A 341 -3.49 -12.85 -8.96
C LEU A 341 -2.32 -13.72 -9.43
N VAL A 342 -2.47 -14.35 -10.57
CA VAL A 342 -1.36 -14.91 -11.35
C VAL A 342 -0.91 -13.82 -12.32
N LEU A 343 0.15 -13.08 -11.96
CA LEU A 343 0.54 -11.84 -12.64
C LEU A 343 0.89 -12.01 -14.12
N ASP A 344 1.43 -13.17 -14.52
CA ASP A 344 1.77 -13.46 -15.91
C ASP A 344 0.57 -13.89 -16.77
N PHE A 345 -0.56 -14.24 -16.13
CA PHE A 345 -1.78 -14.57 -16.81
C PHE A 345 -2.52 -13.30 -17.29
N SER A 346 -3.35 -13.47 -18.31
CA SER A 346 -4.27 -12.46 -18.79
C SER A 346 -5.37 -12.16 -17.76
N ILE A 347 -6.11 -11.07 -17.97
CA ILE A 347 -7.32 -10.76 -17.17
C ILE A 347 -8.29 -11.93 -17.28
N ARG A 348 -8.54 -12.42 -18.50
CA ARG A 348 -9.46 -13.54 -18.77
C ARG A 348 -9.11 -14.78 -17.97
N GLU A 349 -7.86 -15.23 -18.05
CA GLU A 349 -7.39 -16.40 -17.32
C GLU A 349 -7.52 -16.24 -15.80
N ASN A 350 -7.18 -15.06 -15.25
CA ASN A 350 -7.35 -14.79 -13.83
C ASN A 350 -8.83 -14.85 -13.39
N LEU A 351 -9.74 -14.27 -14.18
CA LEU A 351 -11.17 -14.29 -13.89
C LEU A 351 -11.77 -15.70 -13.95
N ALA A 352 -11.25 -16.54 -14.83
CA ALA A 352 -11.74 -17.91 -15.00
C ALA A 352 -11.40 -18.83 -13.82
N LEU A 353 -10.28 -18.63 -13.11
CA LEU A 353 -9.78 -19.56 -12.09
C LEU A 353 -10.82 -20.06 -11.07
N PRO A 354 -11.59 -19.22 -10.36
CA PRO A 354 -12.63 -19.72 -9.44
C PRO A 354 -13.95 -20.06 -10.15
N ASN A 355 -14.08 -19.76 -11.45
CA ASN A 355 -15.32 -19.86 -12.23
C ASN A 355 -15.29 -20.99 -13.26
N LEU A 356 -14.27 -21.86 -13.25
CA LEU A 356 -14.06 -22.90 -14.27
C LEU A 356 -15.27 -23.80 -14.48
N GLU A 357 -15.98 -24.16 -13.41
CA GLU A 357 -17.16 -25.03 -13.47
C GLU A 357 -18.28 -24.37 -14.26
N SER A 358 -18.59 -23.10 -14.01
CA SER A 358 -19.64 -22.33 -14.71
C SER A 358 -19.27 -21.95 -16.15
N LEU A 359 -17.97 -21.86 -16.44
CA LEU A 359 -17.45 -21.51 -17.77
C LEU A 359 -17.18 -22.72 -18.66
N SER A 360 -17.47 -23.94 -18.17
CA SER A 360 -17.24 -25.19 -18.90
C SER A 360 -18.52 -25.78 -19.47
N LYS A 361 -18.41 -26.36 -20.66
CA LYS A 361 -19.45 -27.24 -21.25
C LYS A 361 -19.01 -28.70 -21.04
N GLY A 362 -19.52 -29.34 -19.99
CA GLY A 362 -19.00 -30.62 -19.52
C GLY A 362 -17.58 -30.48 -18.94
N SER A 363 -16.61 -31.21 -19.48
CA SER A 363 -15.21 -31.14 -19.01
C SER A 363 -14.33 -30.19 -19.84
N VAL A 364 -14.90 -29.40 -20.74
CA VAL A 364 -14.16 -28.50 -21.63
C VAL A 364 -14.55 -27.05 -21.38
N LEU A 365 -13.55 -26.22 -21.11
CA LEU A 365 -13.75 -24.78 -20.95
C LEU A 365 -14.25 -24.16 -22.27
N SER A 366 -15.32 -23.38 -22.19
CA SER A 366 -15.93 -22.73 -23.35
C SER A 366 -15.32 -21.34 -23.56
N ASN A 367 -14.56 -21.20 -24.62
CA ASN A 367 -13.94 -19.90 -24.97
C ASN A 367 -14.99 -18.77 -25.14
N GLU A 368 -16.17 -19.10 -25.66
CA GLU A 368 -17.27 -18.14 -25.82
C GLU A 368 -17.79 -17.65 -24.47
N LEU A 369 -18.07 -18.56 -23.52
CA LEU A 369 -18.54 -18.22 -22.17
C LEU A 369 -17.48 -17.42 -21.42
N GLU A 370 -16.21 -17.82 -21.54
CA GLU A 370 -15.09 -17.16 -20.89
C GLU A 370 -14.89 -15.73 -21.41
N GLN A 371 -14.96 -15.50 -22.72
CA GLN A 371 -14.85 -14.17 -23.32
C GLN A 371 -16.03 -13.28 -22.91
N GLN A 372 -17.26 -13.80 -22.96
CA GLN A 372 -18.43 -13.05 -22.54
C GLN A 372 -18.36 -12.67 -21.07
N PHE A 373 -18.05 -13.62 -20.20
CA PHE A 373 -17.87 -13.39 -18.77
C PHE A 373 -16.82 -12.33 -18.49
N THR A 374 -15.66 -12.41 -19.18
CA THR A 374 -14.58 -11.44 -19.04
C THR A 374 -15.04 -10.02 -19.42
N ALA A 375 -15.73 -9.89 -20.55
CA ALA A 375 -16.24 -8.60 -21.01
C ALA A 375 -17.25 -8.00 -20.02
N ASP A 376 -18.15 -8.82 -19.47
CA ASP A 376 -19.17 -8.41 -18.51
C ASP A 376 -18.52 -7.95 -17.19
N MET A 377 -17.55 -8.69 -16.66
CA MET A 377 -16.85 -8.36 -15.41
C MET A 377 -15.98 -7.10 -15.58
N MET A 378 -15.26 -6.97 -16.69
CA MET A 378 -14.47 -5.77 -16.99
C MET A 378 -15.35 -4.52 -17.07
N LYS A 379 -16.55 -4.65 -17.68
CA LYS A 379 -17.52 -3.56 -17.77
C LYS A 379 -18.13 -3.23 -16.41
N LEU A 380 -18.54 -4.24 -15.64
CA LEU A 380 -19.16 -4.08 -14.30
C LEU A 380 -18.27 -3.27 -13.36
N LEU A 381 -16.95 -3.56 -13.36
CA LEU A 381 -15.98 -2.92 -12.47
C LEU A 381 -15.18 -1.81 -13.13
N ASN A 382 -15.53 -1.44 -14.36
CA ASN A 382 -14.81 -0.40 -15.12
C ASN A 382 -13.28 -0.63 -15.11
N VAL A 383 -12.86 -1.86 -15.47
CA VAL A 383 -11.44 -2.22 -15.54
C VAL A 383 -10.82 -1.55 -16.76
N LYS A 384 -9.84 -0.68 -16.55
CA LYS A 384 -9.12 0.03 -17.62
C LYS A 384 -8.01 -0.87 -18.18
N ALA A 385 -8.30 -1.56 -19.28
CA ALA A 385 -7.38 -2.42 -20.00
C ALA A 385 -7.67 -2.36 -21.50
N SER A 386 -6.69 -2.71 -22.34
CA SER A 386 -6.84 -2.75 -23.80
C SER A 386 -7.74 -3.90 -24.28
N SER A 387 -7.69 -5.02 -23.57
CA SER A 387 -8.53 -6.22 -23.82
C SER A 387 -8.46 -7.18 -22.63
N GLY A 388 -9.31 -8.20 -22.59
CA GLY A 388 -9.24 -9.30 -21.62
C GLY A 388 -7.98 -10.16 -21.73
N GLU A 389 -7.28 -10.11 -22.84
CA GLU A 389 -6.01 -10.82 -23.08
C GLU A 389 -4.78 -10.09 -22.53
N GLN A 390 -4.94 -8.89 -22.01
CA GLN A 390 -3.85 -8.13 -21.42
C GLN A 390 -3.34 -8.81 -20.15
N ALA A 391 -2.02 -9.00 -20.02
CA ALA A 391 -1.41 -9.56 -18.82
C ALA A 391 -1.60 -8.63 -17.62
N VAL A 392 -2.04 -9.19 -16.49
CA VAL A 392 -2.42 -8.42 -15.29
C VAL A 392 -1.25 -7.64 -14.70
N LYS A 393 -0.01 -8.14 -14.85
CA LYS A 393 1.19 -7.42 -14.38
C LYS A 393 1.38 -6.03 -15.01
N SER A 394 0.79 -5.78 -16.18
CA SER A 394 0.88 -4.49 -16.89
C SER A 394 -0.16 -3.47 -16.42
N LEU A 395 -1.11 -3.85 -15.57
CA LEU A 395 -2.15 -2.99 -15.05
C LEU A 395 -1.64 -2.16 -13.85
N SER A 396 -2.24 -0.98 -13.65
CA SER A 396 -2.06 -0.22 -12.42
C SER A 396 -2.62 -0.98 -11.21
N GLY A 397 -2.12 -0.67 -10.00
CA GLY A 397 -2.57 -1.32 -8.76
C GLY A 397 -4.08 -1.29 -8.55
N GLY A 398 -4.75 -0.16 -8.82
CA GLY A 398 -6.20 -0.05 -8.72
C GLY A 398 -6.94 -0.95 -9.73
N ASN A 399 -6.44 -1.10 -10.97
CA ASN A 399 -7.04 -2.02 -11.94
C ASN A 399 -6.74 -3.48 -11.59
N GLN A 400 -5.58 -3.81 -11.05
CA GLN A 400 -5.30 -5.15 -10.50
C GLN A 400 -6.30 -5.50 -9.38
N GLN A 401 -6.57 -4.57 -8.45
CA GLN A 401 -7.56 -4.79 -7.39
C GLN A 401 -8.95 -5.05 -7.95
N LYS A 402 -9.37 -4.31 -8.98
CA LYS A 402 -10.63 -4.54 -9.67
C LYS A 402 -10.70 -5.93 -10.32
N VAL A 403 -9.60 -6.42 -10.89
CA VAL A 403 -9.53 -7.79 -11.44
C VAL A 403 -9.67 -8.82 -10.33
N VAL A 404 -9.04 -8.64 -9.16
CA VAL A 404 -9.23 -9.54 -8.00
C VAL A 404 -10.69 -9.55 -7.55
N ILE A 405 -11.33 -8.39 -7.43
CA ILE A 405 -12.74 -8.31 -7.05
C ILE A 405 -13.62 -8.98 -8.12
N ALA A 406 -13.40 -8.69 -9.41
CA ALA A 406 -14.12 -9.28 -10.53
C ALA A 406 -14.05 -10.81 -10.54
N LYS A 407 -12.86 -11.36 -10.31
CA LYS A 407 -12.59 -12.79 -10.19
C LYS A 407 -13.52 -13.47 -9.20
N TRP A 408 -13.71 -12.86 -8.04
CA TRP A 408 -14.52 -13.42 -6.95
C TRP A 408 -16.02 -13.10 -7.07
N LEU A 409 -16.39 -11.97 -7.68
CA LEU A 409 -17.81 -11.69 -7.95
C LEU A 409 -18.43 -12.69 -8.94
N GLY A 410 -17.62 -13.31 -9.79
CA GLY A 410 -18.08 -14.31 -10.75
C GLY A 410 -18.76 -15.53 -10.12
N ILE A 411 -18.40 -15.93 -8.90
CA ILE A 411 -19.05 -17.03 -8.19
C ILE A 411 -20.40 -16.62 -7.56
N HIS A 412 -20.84 -15.36 -7.73
CA HIS A 412 -22.02 -14.79 -7.07
C HIS A 412 -22.01 -15.06 -5.56
N PRO A 413 -21.01 -14.49 -4.83
CA PRO A 413 -20.82 -14.81 -3.42
C PRO A 413 -22.00 -14.34 -2.59
N GLN A 414 -22.43 -15.16 -1.62
CA GLN A 414 -23.36 -14.72 -0.57
C GLN A 414 -22.61 -14.16 0.65
N LEU A 415 -21.31 -14.46 0.78
CA LEU A 415 -20.39 -13.89 1.74
C LEU A 415 -19.09 -13.53 1.03
N LEU A 416 -18.75 -12.25 1.03
CA LEU A 416 -17.48 -11.74 0.51
C LEU A 416 -16.58 -11.30 1.66
N ILE A 417 -15.44 -11.93 1.79
CA ILE A 417 -14.39 -11.56 2.74
C ILE A 417 -13.37 -10.70 2.01
N LEU A 418 -13.06 -9.54 2.56
CA LEU A 418 -12.10 -8.58 2.04
C LEU A 418 -11.03 -8.32 3.11
N ASP A 419 -9.80 -8.75 2.87
CA ASP A 419 -8.69 -8.50 3.77
C ASP A 419 -7.83 -7.35 3.22
N GLU A 420 -7.79 -6.24 3.94
CA GLU A 420 -7.11 -4.99 3.58
C GLU A 420 -7.42 -4.54 2.13
N PRO A 421 -8.73 -4.42 1.73
CA PRO A 421 -9.12 -4.25 0.32
C PRO A 421 -8.59 -2.98 -0.33
N THR A 422 -8.25 -1.98 0.45
CA THR A 422 -7.83 -0.67 -0.02
C THR A 422 -6.35 -0.39 0.18
N ARG A 423 -5.59 -1.37 0.67
CA ARG A 423 -4.15 -1.24 0.90
C ARG A 423 -3.39 -1.03 -0.42
N GLY A 424 -2.60 0.04 -0.48
CA GLY A 424 -1.81 0.38 -1.66
C GLY A 424 -2.63 0.74 -2.90
N VAL A 425 -3.86 1.22 -2.72
CA VAL A 425 -4.69 1.81 -3.78
C VAL A 425 -4.90 3.31 -3.52
N ASP A 426 -5.08 4.06 -4.60
CA ASP A 426 -5.33 5.51 -4.52
C ASP A 426 -6.74 5.82 -3.96
N VAL A 427 -6.94 7.08 -3.54
CA VAL A 427 -8.19 7.54 -2.91
C VAL A 427 -9.40 7.34 -3.83
N GLY A 428 -9.23 7.55 -5.15
CA GLY A 428 -10.29 7.35 -6.13
C GLY A 428 -10.71 5.88 -6.23
N ALA A 429 -9.72 4.96 -6.27
CA ALA A 429 -9.97 3.53 -6.30
C ALA A 429 -10.57 3.01 -4.99
N LYS A 430 -10.20 3.57 -3.82
CA LYS A 430 -10.85 3.25 -2.53
C LYS A 430 -12.36 3.51 -2.60
N LYS A 431 -12.79 4.68 -3.10
CA LYS A 431 -14.22 5.03 -3.23
C LYS A 431 -14.97 4.06 -4.14
N GLU A 432 -14.35 3.61 -5.23
CA GLU A 432 -14.95 2.62 -6.12
C GLU A 432 -15.15 1.27 -5.41
N ILE A 433 -14.16 0.83 -4.63
CA ILE A 433 -14.25 -0.41 -3.82
C ILE A 433 -15.39 -0.32 -2.81
N TYR A 434 -15.49 0.80 -2.08
CA TYR A 434 -16.61 1.04 -1.14
C TYR A 434 -17.97 1.02 -1.83
N SER A 435 -18.06 1.59 -3.03
CA SER A 435 -19.30 1.57 -3.82
C SER A 435 -19.68 0.15 -4.26
N ILE A 436 -18.68 -0.71 -4.55
CA ILE A 436 -18.91 -2.12 -4.87
C ILE A 436 -19.45 -2.86 -3.64
N MET A 437 -18.85 -2.67 -2.46
CA MET A 437 -19.31 -3.28 -1.20
C MET A 437 -20.74 -2.88 -0.88
N ASN A 438 -21.09 -1.60 -1.03
CA ASN A 438 -22.48 -1.14 -0.82
C ASN A 438 -23.47 -1.79 -1.80
N LYS A 439 -23.13 -1.87 -3.09
CA LYS A 439 -23.99 -2.52 -4.08
C LYS A 439 -24.24 -3.99 -3.76
N LEU A 440 -23.23 -4.72 -3.29
CA LEU A 440 -23.38 -6.12 -2.90
C LEU A 440 -24.33 -6.25 -1.70
N THR A 441 -24.14 -5.42 -0.67
CA THR A 441 -25.02 -5.46 0.51
C THR A 441 -26.44 -4.98 0.21
N GLU A 442 -26.64 -4.04 -0.72
CA GLU A 442 -27.97 -3.68 -1.24
C GLU A 442 -28.68 -4.83 -1.97
N GLN A 443 -27.91 -5.77 -2.56
CA GLN A 443 -28.43 -6.99 -3.17
C GLN A 443 -28.72 -8.12 -2.16
N GLY A 444 -28.37 -7.90 -0.89
CA GLY A 444 -28.58 -8.84 0.21
C GLY A 444 -27.40 -9.76 0.48
N ASP A 445 -26.26 -9.56 -0.20
CA ASP A 445 -25.02 -10.28 0.10
C ASP A 445 -24.39 -9.72 1.38
N ALA A 446 -23.58 -10.53 2.07
CA ALA A 446 -22.88 -10.12 3.27
C ALA A 446 -21.40 -9.84 2.97
N VAL A 447 -20.83 -8.90 3.69
CA VAL A 447 -19.41 -8.53 3.56
C VAL A 447 -18.72 -8.59 4.92
N ILE A 448 -17.55 -9.24 5.00
CA ILE A 448 -16.61 -9.08 6.10
C ILE A 448 -15.45 -8.23 5.57
N MET A 449 -15.19 -7.10 6.20
CA MET A 449 -14.09 -6.21 5.82
C MET A 449 -13.06 -6.13 6.94
N VAL A 450 -11.90 -6.72 6.73
CA VAL A 450 -10.74 -6.56 7.61
C VAL A 450 -9.98 -5.33 7.17
N SER A 451 -9.74 -4.39 8.07
CA SER A 451 -8.91 -3.22 7.79
C SER A 451 -8.10 -2.79 9.01
N SER A 452 -6.87 -2.35 8.75
CA SER A 452 -6.00 -1.68 9.72
C SER A 452 -6.30 -0.19 9.84
N GLU A 453 -7.02 0.39 8.86
CA GLU A 453 -7.42 1.80 8.88
C GLU A 453 -8.74 1.95 9.68
N LEU A 454 -8.67 2.36 10.95
CA LEU A 454 -9.87 2.55 11.79
C LEU A 454 -10.91 3.50 11.18
N PRO A 455 -10.54 4.61 10.49
CA PRO A 455 -11.52 5.44 9.79
C PRO A 455 -12.29 4.69 8.70
N GLU A 456 -11.67 3.71 8.01
CA GLU A 456 -12.33 2.86 7.03
C GLU A 456 -13.33 1.92 7.70
N VAL A 457 -12.92 1.27 8.79
CA VAL A 457 -13.80 0.40 9.57
C VAL A 457 -15.02 1.17 10.05
N LEU A 458 -14.84 2.33 10.68
CA LEU A 458 -15.92 3.18 11.20
C LEU A 458 -16.82 3.74 10.10
N GLY A 459 -16.24 4.09 8.93
CA GLY A 459 -16.99 4.68 7.83
C GLY A 459 -17.85 3.69 7.04
N MET A 460 -17.42 2.44 6.96
CA MET A 460 -18.05 1.43 6.09
C MET A 460 -18.88 0.38 6.83
N SER A 461 -18.57 0.10 8.10
CA SER A 461 -19.15 -1.04 8.81
C SER A 461 -20.49 -0.71 9.50
N ASP A 462 -21.35 -1.71 9.62
CA ASP A 462 -22.57 -1.66 10.42
C ASP A 462 -22.32 -2.11 11.86
N ARG A 463 -21.42 -3.09 12.02
CA ARG A 463 -20.87 -3.54 13.31
C ARG A 463 -19.38 -3.77 13.17
N VAL A 464 -18.66 -3.72 14.29
CA VAL A 464 -17.22 -3.94 14.32
C VAL A 464 -16.91 -5.10 15.28
N LEU A 465 -16.32 -6.17 14.75
CA LEU A 465 -15.72 -7.27 15.50
C LEU A 465 -14.27 -6.88 15.81
N VAL A 466 -13.94 -6.77 17.08
CA VAL A 466 -12.56 -6.47 17.52
C VAL A 466 -11.86 -7.76 17.94
N ILE A 467 -10.69 -8.01 17.38
CA ILE A 467 -9.85 -9.18 17.69
C ILE A 467 -8.66 -8.71 18.53
N HIS A 468 -8.43 -9.41 19.63
CA HIS A 468 -7.31 -9.23 20.54
C HIS A 468 -6.62 -10.58 20.79
N GLU A 469 -5.34 -10.71 20.44
CA GLU A 469 -4.52 -11.91 20.66
C GLU A 469 -5.23 -13.24 20.29
N GLY A 470 -5.86 -13.28 19.11
CA GLY A 470 -6.55 -14.46 18.60
C GLY A 470 -7.91 -14.75 19.26
N LYS A 471 -8.47 -13.83 20.03
CA LYS A 471 -9.78 -13.95 20.68
C LYS A 471 -10.69 -12.76 20.30
N VAL A 472 -11.99 -12.94 20.49
CA VAL A 472 -12.95 -11.84 20.35
C VAL A 472 -12.81 -10.92 21.56
N GLY A 473 -12.30 -9.71 21.34
CA GLY A 473 -12.27 -8.65 22.35
C GLY A 473 -13.64 -8.04 22.58
N GLY A 474 -14.46 -7.95 21.54
CA GLY A 474 -15.83 -7.44 21.63
C GLY A 474 -16.45 -7.26 20.22
N ILE A 475 -17.77 -6.99 20.21
CA ILE A 475 -18.51 -6.60 19.00
C ILE A 475 -19.21 -5.28 19.33
N LEU A 476 -18.95 -4.25 18.55
CA LEU A 476 -19.51 -2.91 18.72
C LEU A 476 -20.55 -2.64 17.62
N GLU A 477 -21.71 -2.14 18.01
CA GLU A 477 -22.69 -1.61 17.06
C GLU A 477 -22.19 -0.27 16.49
N LYS A 478 -22.66 0.13 15.32
CA LYS A 478 -22.21 1.37 14.63
C LYS A 478 -22.24 2.62 15.51
N GLY A 479 -23.23 2.77 16.36
CA GLY A 479 -23.38 3.92 17.25
C GLY A 479 -22.45 3.91 18.48
N GLU A 480 -21.84 2.77 18.80
CA GLU A 480 -20.94 2.55 19.94
C GLU A 480 -19.47 2.53 19.51
N ALA A 481 -19.23 2.32 18.21
CA ALA A 481 -17.88 2.21 17.65
C ALA A 481 -17.23 3.59 17.53
N SER A 482 -16.10 3.77 18.19
CA SER A 482 -15.18 4.89 18.04
C SER A 482 -13.75 4.37 17.94
N GLN A 483 -12.80 5.23 17.57
CA GLN A 483 -11.40 4.81 17.56
C GLN A 483 -10.93 4.38 18.95
N GLU A 484 -11.39 5.10 19.99
CA GLU A 484 -11.04 4.83 21.38
C GLU A 484 -11.62 3.50 21.86
N SER A 485 -12.93 3.23 21.59
CA SER A 485 -13.57 1.97 22.02
C SER A 485 -12.99 0.75 21.29
N ILE A 486 -12.69 0.87 19.99
CA ILE A 486 -12.01 -0.18 19.23
C ILE A 486 -10.61 -0.44 19.78
N MET A 487 -9.83 0.62 20.06
CA MET A 487 -8.47 0.47 20.60
C MET A 487 -8.46 -0.09 22.00
N ALA A 488 -9.40 0.31 22.87
CA ALA A 488 -9.54 -0.27 24.20
C ALA A 488 -9.71 -1.80 24.13
N LEU A 489 -10.68 -2.28 23.33
CA LEU A 489 -10.91 -3.72 23.13
C LEU A 489 -9.72 -4.42 22.43
N ALA A 490 -9.05 -3.76 21.49
CA ALA A 490 -7.90 -4.31 20.77
C ALA A 490 -6.64 -4.46 21.65
N THR A 491 -6.57 -3.72 22.76
CA THR A 491 -5.47 -3.78 23.75
C THR A 491 -5.82 -4.59 25.02
N GLY A 492 -7.00 -5.21 25.07
CA GLY A 492 -7.44 -6.04 26.20
C GLY A 492 -8.04 -5.23 27.36
N GLY A 493 -8.46 -3.98 27.09
CA GLY A 493 -9.29 -3.19 28.02
C GLY A 493 -10.75 -3.70 28.04
N GLU A 494 -11.40 -3.60 29.22
CA GLU A 494 -12.84 -3.88 29.35
C GLU A 494 -13.68 -2.71 28.83
#